data_04e1927ee498ce2aa7e6616b5ac81f2d
#
_entry.id   04e1927ee498ce2aa7e6616b5ac81f2d
#
_cell.length_a   1.000
_cell.length_b   1.000
_cell.length_c   1.000
_cell.angle_alpha   90.00
_cell.angle_beta   90.00
_cell.angle_gamma   90.00
#
_symmetry.space_group_name_H-M   'P 1'
#
loop_
_entity.id
_entity.type
_entity.pdbx_description
1 polymer ?
#
loop_
_entity_poly.entity_id
_entity_poly.type
_entity_poly.pdbx_seq_one_letter_code
_entity_poly.pdbx_strand_id
1 'polypeptide(L)'
;MSFRVLGGALLFWIASFFTKREHIPTKDIIKMAGAGIFGLVCNQCCYTIGLSLTSPSNSSIMTTSMPIFAMILSFLILKEPITWKKAIGVLMGCSGACIIILTSATAGNAKVGNIWGDLLCISAQLSFALYLALFKPLVQKYSLFTVNKWMFTWATLFIWPFTIGHVSDIPFAQVPMSTWWETGYVIFFGTFLGYICMMIGQKTLRPTVVSVYNYVQPLVSVTVSVIVGLAVFKGMQAIAAILIFSGVWLVVKSKSKNDIDKHDHSLAYEKRHA
;
A
#
# COMPACT_ATOMS: atom_id res chain seq x y z
N MET A 1 -10.74 0.37 -13.12
CA MET A 1 -10.18 -0.61 -12.18
C MET A 1 -9.95 -1.96 -12.82
N SER A 2 -10.93 -2.56 -13.49
CA SER A 2 -10.87 -3.90 -14.13
C SER A 2 -9.72 -4.05 -15.11
N PHE A 3 -9.54 -3.09 -16.02
CA PHE A 3 -8.41 -3.08 -16.98
C PHE A 3 -7.04 -3.09 -16.28
N ARG A 4 -6.92 -2.38 -15.16
CA ARG A 4 -5.67 -2.31 -14.40
C ARG A 4 -5.31 -3.65 -13.76
N VAL A 5 -6.32 -4.35 -13.20
CA VAL A 5 -6.11 -5.65 -12.55
C VAL A 5 -5.87 -6.74 -13.59
N LEU A 6 -6.66 -6.77 -14.68
CA LEU A 6 -6.48 -7.71 -15.80
C LEU A 6 -5.13 -7.49 -16.49
N GLY A 7 -4.80 -6.25 -16.84
CA GLY A 7 -3.52 -5.91 -17.47
C GLY A 7 -2.33 -6.25 -16.58
N GLY A 8 -2.44 -6.01 -15.28
CA GLY A 8 -1.45 -6.45 -14.30
C GLY A 8 -1.29 -7.97 -14.27
N ALA A 9 -2.40 -8.73 -14.26
CA ALA A 9 -2.36 -10.19 -14.33
C ALA A 9 -1.63 -10.67 -15.58
N LEU A 10 -1.98 -10.12 -16.76
CA LEU A 10 -1.33 -10.48 -18.03
C LEU A 10 0.17 -10.21 -18.00
N LEU A 11 0.59 -9.02 -17.55
CA LEU A 11 2.01 -8.67 -17.46
C LEU A 11 2.78 -9.58 -16.49
N PHE A 12 2.20 -9.92 -15.33
CA PHE A 12 2.84 -10.84 -14.39
C PHE A 12 2.89 -12.28 -14.92
N TRP A 13 1.90 -12.72 -15.70
CA TRP A 13 1.96 -14.01 -16.40
C TRP A 13 3.07 -14.01 -17.44
N ILE A 14 3.17 -12.98 -18.30
CA ILE A 14 4.24 -12.84 -19.28
C ILE A 14 5.60 -12.84 -18.58
N ALA A 15 5.79 -12.01 -17.56
CA ALA A 15 7.04 -11.96 -16.80
C ALA A 15 7.38 -13.29 -16.13
N SER A 16 6.39 -14.07 -15.71
CA SER A 16 6.62 -15.38 -15.09
C SER A 16 7.18 -16.43 -16.03
N PHE A 17 7.03 -16.27 -17.36
CA PHE A 17 7.66 -17.18 -18.35
C PHE A 17 9.18 -17.03 -18.38
N PHE A 18 9.69 -15.85 -18.02
CA PHE A 18 11.12 -15.55 -17.99
C PHE A 18 11.78 -15.88 -16.64
N THR A 19 11.00 -16.38 -15.66
CA THR A 19 11.50 -16.72 -14.33
C THR A 19 11.47 -18.23 -14.10
N LYS A 20 12.26 -18.71 -13.13
CA LYS A 20 12.27 -20.13 -12.75
C LYS A 20 10.89 -20.57 -12.31
N ARG A 21 10.40 -21.70 -12.83
CA ARG A 21 9.14 -22.30 -12.41
C ARG A 21 9.26 -22.80 -10.98
N GLU A 22 8.38 -22.33 -10.12
CA GLU A 22 8.27 -22.75 -8.73
C GLU A 22 7.12 -23.76 -8.60
N HIS A 23 7.35 -24.85 -7.89
CA HIS A 23 6.28 -25.78 -7.54
C HIS A 23 5.49 -25.22 -6.37
N ILE A 24 4.19 -24.93 -6.59
CA ILE A 24 3.34 -24.30 -5.60
C ILE A 24 2.26 -25.29 -5.18
N PRO A 25 2.22 -25.71 -3.91
CA PRO A 25 1.11 -26.51 -3.39
C PRO A 25 -0.22 -25.78 -3.52
N THR A 26 -1.30 -26.51 -3.82
CA THR A 26 -2.65 -25.95 -3.96
C THR A 26 -3.08 -25.09 -2.74
N LYS A 27 -2.67 -25.52 -1.54
CA LYS A 27 -2.92 -24.77 -0.29
C LYS A 27 -2.35 -23.34 -0.33
N ASP A 28 -1.17 -23.16 -0.91
CA ASP A 28 -0.53 -21.84 -0.98
C ASP A 28 -1.13 -20.99 -2.12
N ILE A 29 -1.61 -21.63 -3.20
CA ILE A 29 -2.40 -20.94 -4.24
C ILE A 29 -3.71 -20.36 -3.66
N ILE A 30 -4.39 -21.13 -2.80
CA ILE A 30 -5.59 -20.65 -2.11
C ILE A 30 -5.25 -19.48 -1.14
N LYS A 31 -4.12 -19.54 -0.44
CA LYS A 31 -3.67 -18.40 0.37
C LYS A 31 -3.37 -17.17 -0.48
N MET A 32 -2.85 -17.35 -1.71
CA MET A 32 -2.66 -16.24 -2.64
C MET A 32 -3.99 -15.62 -3.09
N ALA A 33 -5.09 -16.39 -3.12
CA ALA A 33 -6.43 -15.82 -3.31
C ALA A 33 -6.80 -14.88 -2.17
N GLY A 34 -6.56 -15.27 -0.91
CA GLY A 34 -6.74 -14.37 0.23
C GLY A 34 -5.88 -13.10 0.12
N ALA A 35 -4.62 -13.24 -0.30
CA ALA A 35 -3.76 -12.09 -0.56
C ALA A 35 -4.32 -11.17 -1.66
N GLY A 36 -4.89 -11.74 -2.72
CA GLY A 36 -5.59 -11.00 -3.78
C GLY A 36 -6.83 -10.27 -3.27
N ILE A 37 -7.64 -10.94 -2.43
CA ILE A 37 -8.84 -10.34 -1.84
C ILE A 37 -8.47 -9.13 -0.98
N PHE A 38 -7.60 -9.30 0.02
CA PHE A 38 -7.26 -8.23 0.95
C PHE A 38 -6.35 -7.17 0.34
N GLY A 39 -5.35 -7.56 -0.44
CA GLY A 39 -4.36 -6.64 -1.01
C GLY A 39 -4.83 -5.91 -2.26
N LEU A 40 -5.79 -6.46 -3.00
CA LEU A 40 -6.27 -5.88 -4.25
C LEU A 40 -7.77 -5.60 -4.22
N VAL A 41 -8.63 -6.64 -4.11
CA VAL A 41 -10.08 -6.50 -4.28
C VAL A 41 -10.67 -5.57 -3.23
N CYS A 42 -10.60 -5.95 -1.94
CA CYS A 42 -11.18 -5.17 -0.85
C CYS A 42 -10.54 -3.79 -0.75
N ASN A 43 -9.21 -3.71 -0.83
CA ASN A 43 -8.52 -2.43 -0.78
C ASN A 43 -8.98 -1.49 -1.90
N GLN A 44 -8.96 -1.92 -3.15
CA GLN A 44 -9.28 -1.07 -4.30
C GLN A 44 -10.78 -0.76 -4.40
N CYS A 45 -11.67 -1.74 -4.14
CA CYS A 45 -13.11 -1.52 -4.18
C CYS A 45 -13.55 -0.55 -3.08
N CYS A 46 -13.17 -0.82 -1.82
CA CYS A 46 -13.52 0.05 -0.71
C CYS A 46 -12.96 1.47 -0.90
N TYR A 47 -11.72 1.60 -1.38
CA TYR A 47 -11.12 2.91 -1.64
C TYR A 47 -11.83 3.66 -2.77
N THR A 48 -12.12 2.99 -3.90
CA THR A 48 -12.76 3.64 -5.05
C THR A 48 -14.19 4.07 -4.73
N ILE A 49 -14.97 3.21 -4.08
CA ILE A 49 -16.33 3.54 -3.65
C ILE A 49 -16.28 4.63 -2.56
N GLY A 50 -15.38 4.51 -1.59
CA GLY A 50 -15.20 5.50 -0.56
C GLY A 50 -14.87 6.88 -1.13
N LEU A 51 -13.94 6.96 -2.09
CA LEU A 51 -13.56 8.20 -2.77
C LEU A 51 -14.71 8.82 -3.57
N SER A 52 -15.64 8.04 -4.11
CA SER A 52 -16.82 8.57 -4.80
C SER A 52 -17.84 9.21 -3.85
N LEU A 53 -17.85 8.80 -2.58
CA LEU A 53 -18.77 9.26 -1.54
C LEU A 53 -18.20 10.37 -0.66
N THR A 54 -16.86 10.47 -0.54
CA THR A 54 -16.20 11.49 0.30
C THR A 54 -15.37 12.46 -0.54
N SER A 55 -14.77 13.46 0.14
CA SER A 55 -13.87 14.39 -0.55
C SER A 55 -12.47 13.77 -0.76
N PRO A 56 -11.75 14.15 -1.84
CA PRO A 56 -10.36 13.72 -2.04
C PRO A 56 -9.43 14.01 -0.85
N SER A 57 -9.67 15.15 -0.16
CA SER A 57 -8.90 15.51 1.04
C SER A 57 -9.15 14.57 2.20
N ASN A 58 -10.44 14.26 2.50
CA ASN A 58 -10.79 13.30 3.55
C ASN A 58 -10.24 11.92 3.24
N SER A 59 -10.45 11.42 2.01
CA SER A 59 -9.91 10.14 1.56
C SER A 59 -8.39 10.07 1.75
N SER A 60 -7.66 11.14 1.42
CA SER A 60 -6.22 11.22 1.60
C SER A 60 -5.81 11.20 3.09
N ILE A 61 -6.57 11.86 3.97
CA ILE A 61 -6.35 11.79 5.43
C ILE A 61 -6.59 10.36 5.91
N MET A 62 -7.66 9.69 5.46
CA MET A 62 -7.94 8.30 5.86
C MET A 62 -6.82 7.34 5.44
N THR A 63 -6.14 7.59 4.30
CA THR A 63 -5.00 6.75 3.90
C THR A 63 -3.82 6.82 4.87
N THR A 64 -3.69 7.89 5.65
CA THR A 64 -2.64 8.01 6.67
C THR A 64 -2.82 7.05 7.85
N SER A 65 -4.00 6.42 8.00
CA SER A 65 -4.26 5.41 9.03
C SER A 65 -3.56 4.07 8.76
N MET A 66 -3.13 3.79 7.52
CA MET A 66 -2.55 2.52 7.12
C MET A 66 -1.33 2.10 7.98
N PRO A 67 -0.33 2.94 8.27
CA PRO A 67 0.79 2.53 9.10
C PRO A 67 0.40 2.23 10.56
N ILE A 68 -0.65 2.87 11.06
CA ILE A 68 -1.20 2.58 12.39
C ILE A 68 -1.75 1.16 12.40
N PHE A 69 -2.60 0.80 11.43
CA PHE A 69 -3.11 -0.56 11.30
C PHE A 69 -2.00 -1.58 11.07
N ALA A 70 -1.04 -1.28 10.20
CA ALA A 70 0.09 -2.17 9.95
C ALA A 70 0.95 -2.40 11.21
N MET A 71 1.13 -1.40 12.06
CA MET A 71 1.83 -1.53 13.34
C MET A 71 1.07 -2.43 14.30
N ILE A 72 -0.24 -2.22 14.47
CA ILE A 72 -1.10 -3.00 15.36
C ILE A 72 -1.19 -4.45 14.87
N LEU A 73 -1.46 -4.67 13.58
CA LEU A 73 -1.59 -6.01 13.01
C LEU A 73 -0.25 -6.77 12.98
N SER A 74 0.87 -6.08 12.77
CA SER A 74 2.19 -6.71 12.91
C SER A 74 2.46 -7.17 14.34
N PHE A 75 2.01 -6.41 15.34
CA PHE A 75 2.10 -6.84 16.74
C PHE A 75 1.23 -8.06 17.01
N LEU A 76 -0.03 -8.05 16.60
CA LEU A 76 -1.00 -9.12 16.87
C LEU A 76 -0.66 -10.41 16.10
N ILE A 77 -0.31 -10.30 14.81
CA ILE A 77 -0.17 -11.45 13.91
C ILE A 77 1.27 -11.97 13.88
N LEU A 78 2.23 -11.05 13.70
CA LEU A 78 3.66 -11.40 13.56
C LEU A 78 4.41 -11.36 14.89
N LYS A 79 3.74 -10.93 15.98
CA LYS A 79 4.33 -10.74 17.31
C LYS A 79 5.54 -9.80 17.27
N GLU A 80 5.50 -8.79 16.40
CA GLU A 80 6.52 -7.76 16.36
C GLU A 80 6.32 -6.75 17.50
N PRO A 81 7.35 -6.38 18.26
CA PRO A 81 7.22 -5.45 19.37
C PRO A 81 6.82 -4.05 18.89
N ILE A 82 5.90 -3.40 19.63
CA ILE A 82 5.62 -1.97 19.50
C ILE A 82 6.59 -1.24 20.39
N THR A 83 7.67 -0.70 19.80
CA THR A 83 8.63 0.13 20.54
C THR A 83 8.19 1.59 20.54
N TRP A 84 8.60 2.36 21.54
CA TRP A 84 8.33 3.80 21.58
C TRP A 84 8.82 4.53 20.32
N LYS A 85 9.98 4.14 19.79
CA LYS A 85 10.50 4.70 18.52
C LYS A 85 9.54 4.43 17.36
N LYS A 86 8.97 3.22 17.29
CA LYS A 86 8.02 2.85 16.25
C LYS A 86 6.73 3.65 16.39
N ALA A 87 6.17 3.76 17.60
CA ALA A 87 4.94 4.50 17.85
C ALA A 87 5.08 6.00 17.56
N ILE A 88 6.12 6.63 18.12
CA ILE A 88 6.41 8.06 17.87
C ILE A 88 6.66 8.32 16.39
N GLY A 89 7.44 7.47 15.72
CA GLY A 89 7.72 7.63 14.29
C GLY A 89 6.47 7.54 13.41
N VAL A 90 5.55 6.61 13.71
CA VAL A 90 4.25 6.50 13.02
C VAL A 90 3.40 7.75 13.26
N LEU A 91 3.32 8.26 14.50
CA LEU A 91 2.58 9.49 14.82
C LEU A 91 3.17 10.73 14.15
N MET A 92 4.49 10.87 14.14
CA MET A 92 5.16 11.98 13.45
C MET A 92 4.91 11.94 11.94
N GLY A 93 5.03 10.78 11.31
CA GLY A 93 4.74 10.62 9.89
C GLY A 93 3.28 10.92 9.56
N CYS A 94 2.36 10.45 10.39
CA CYS A 94 0.92 10.72 10.26
C CYS A 94 0.63 12.22 10.35
N SER A 95 1.15 12.91 11.37
CA SER A 95 0.94 14.36 11.55
C SER A 95 1.51 15.17 10.39
N GLY A 96 2.71 14.81 9.90
CA GLY A 96 3.31 15.44 8.73
C GLY A 96 2.48 15.25 7.46
N ALA A 97 1.99 14.04 7.20
CA ALA A 97 1.12 13.75 6.07
C ALA A 97 -0.20 14.52 6.15
N CYS A 98 -0.83 14.59 7.33
CA CYS A 98 -2.04 15.39 7.56
C CYS A 98 -1.80 16.89 7.31
N ILE A 99 -0.68 17.45 7.75
CA ILE A 99 -0.33 18.85 7.49
C ILE A 99 -0.26 19.12 5.97
N ILE A 100 0.41 18.25 5.20
CA ILE A 100 0.47 18.41 3.74
C ILE A 100 -0.92 18.38 3.11
N ILE A 101 -1.75 17.40 3.48
CA ILE A 101 -3.08 17.22 2.90
C ILE A 101 -3.97 18.43 3.22
N LEU A 102 -4.00 18.88 4.48
CA LEU A 102 -4.81 20.01 4.90
C LEU A 102 -4.36 21.34 4.27
N THR A 103 -3.05 21.56 4.16
CA THR A 103 -2.51 22.77 3.51
C THR A 103 -2.71 22.81 1.99
N SER A 104 -2.85 21.65 1.38
CA SER A 104 -3.13 21.51 -0.07
C SER A 104 -4.63 21.64 -0.38
N ALA A 105 -5.51 21.27 0.56
CA ALA A 105 -6.97 21.25 0.39
C ALA A 105 -7.64 22.63 0.31
N THR A 106 -6.93 23.71 0.66
CA THR A 106 -7.50 25.09 0.76
C THR A 106 -7.84 25.73 -0.60
N ALA A 107 -7.71 25.03 -1.71
CA ALA A 107 -7.86 25.58 -3.05
C ALA A 107 -9.12 25.15 -3.84
N GLY A 108 -10.08 24.49 -3.25
CA GLY A 108 -11.26 24.05 -4.01
C GLY A 108 -12.48 23.74 -3.14
N ASN A 109 -13.68 23.92 -3.72
CA ASN A 109 -14.98 23.60 -3.12
C ASN A 109 -14.98 22.20 -2.51
N ALA A 110 -14.74 22.10 -1.20
CA ALA A 110 -14.77 20.84 -0.49
C ALA A 110 -16.21 20.32 -0.48
N LYS A 111 -16.45 19.22 -1.21
CA LYS A 111 -17.65 18.40 -0.95
C LYS A 111 -17.62 18.05 0.53
N VAL A 112 -18.74 18.26 1.23
CA VAL A 112 -18.90 17.81 2.61
C VAL A 112 -18.70 16.29 2.60
N GLY A 113 -17.72 15.80 3.36
CA GLY A 113 -17.39 14.38 3.38
C GLY A 113 -18.56 13.56 3.93
N ASN A 114 -18.83 12.40 3.31
CA ASN A 114 -19.81 11.44 3.81
C ASN A 114 -19.09 10.44 4.72
N ILE A 115 -19.59 10.25 5.94
CA ILE A 115 -19.02 9.32 6.93
C ILE A 115 -18.90 7.88 6.40
N TRP A 116 -19.82 7.44 5.56
CA TRP A 116 -19.77 6.12 4.91
C TRP A 116 -18.60 6.02 3.92
N GLY A 117 -18.32 7.10 3.18
CA GLY A 117 -17.15 7.18 2.31
C GLY A 117 -15.84 7.12 3.10
N ASP A 118 -15.77 7.84 4.22
CA ASP A 118 -14.60 7.84 5.11
C ASP A 118 -14.37 6.46 5.73
N LEU A 119 -15.43 5.79 6.22
CA LEU A 119 -15.36 4.42 6.75
C LEU A 119 -14.89 3.40 5.69
N LEU A 120 -15.35 3.52 4.44
CA LEU A 120 -14.88 2.68 3.35
C LEU A 120 -13.39 2.92 3.05
N CYS A 121 -12.94 4.17 3.06
CA CYS A 121 -11.53 4.49 2.88
C CYS A 121 -10.66 3.90 4.01
N ILE A 122 -11.12 3.98 5.27
CA ILE A 122 -10.43 3.36 6.42
C ILE A 122 -10.41 1.83 6.27
N SER A 123 -11.53 1.22 5.87
CA SER A 123 -11.63 -0.23 5.64
C SER A 123 -10.67 -0.70 4.55
N ALA A 124 -10.47 0.10 3.50
CA ALA A 124 -9.47 -0.16 2.47
C ALA A 124 -8.06 -0.23 3.05
N GLN A 125 -7.69 0.73 3.93
CA GLN A 125 -6.37 0.75 4.57
C GLN A 125 -6.18 -0.43 5.53
N LEU A 126 -7.21 -0.77 6.30
CA LEU A 126 -7.21 -1.95 7.16
C LEU A 126 -7.02 -3.23 6.36
N SER A 127 -7.73 -3.37 5.24
CA SER A 127 -7.61 -4.52 4.33
C SER A 127 -6.18 -4.67 3.80
N PHE A 128 -5.57 -3.58 3.36
CA PHE A 128 -4.19 -3.63 2.88
C PHE A 128 -3.17 -3.91 4.00
N ALA A 129 -3.38 -3.38 5.19
CA ALA A 129 -2.55 -3.69 6.35
C ALA A 129 -2.67 -5.17 6.76
N LEU A 130 -3.87 -5.76 6.68
CA LEU A 130 -4.09 -7.20 6.86
C LEU A 130 -3.30 -8.02 5.83
N TYR A 131 -3.35 -7.61 4.56
CA TYR A 131 -2.54 -8.24 3.51
C TYR A 131 -1.05 -8.22 3.88
N LEU A 132 -0.50 -7.07 4.28
CA LEU A 132 0.91 -6.96 4.64
C LEU A 132 1.32 -7.85 5.82
N ALA A 133 0.45 -8.02 6.81
CA ALA A 133 0.75 -8.80 8.01
C ALA A 133 0.50 -10.30 7.81
N LEU A 134 -0.66 -10.70 7.27
CA LEU A 134 -1.06 -12.10 7.14
C LEU A 134 -0.24 -12.85 6.08
N PHE A 135 0.05 -12.19 4.95
CA PHE A 135 0.68 -12.85 3.81
C PHE A 135 2.19 -12.61 3.70
N LYS A 136 2.81 -11.95 4.69
CA LYS A 136 4.27 -11.78 4.74
C LYS A 136 5.03 -13.11 4.59
N PRO A 137 4.68 -14.21 5.31
CA PRO A 137 5.37 -15.49 5.15
C PRO A 137 5.28 -16.03 3.71
N LEU A 138 4.15 -15.83 3.04
CA LEU A 138 3.93 -16.26 1.66
C LEU A 138 4.81 -15.46 0.68
N VAL A 139 4.87 -14.13 0.87
CA VAL A 139 5.69 -13.22 0.08
C VAL A 139 7.18 -13.55 0.24
N GLN A 140 7.62 -13.98 1.42
CA GLN A 140 9.00 -14.37 1.66
C GLN A 140 9.36 -15.72 1.05
N LYS A 141 8.38 -16.65 0.95
CA LYS A 141 8.58 -18.02 0.50
C LYS A 141 8.74 -18.13 -1.02
N TYR A 142 7.99 -17.34 -1.81
CA TYR A 142 7.92 -17.44 -3.26
C TYR A 142 8.55 -16.24 -3.96
N SER A 143 8.81 -16.37 -5.26
CA SER A 143 9.27 -15.25 -6.08
C SER A 143 8.20 -14.16 -6.18
N LEU A 144 8.63 -12.91 -6.36
CA LEU A 144 7.71 -11.79 -6.49
C LEU A 144 6.77 -11.95 -7.71
N PHE A 145 7.24 -12.55 -8.79
CA PHE A 145 6.43 -12.81 -9.97
C PHE A 145 5.37 -13.87 -9.71
N THR A 146 5.73 -14.93 -8.99
CA THR A 146 4.81 -16.00 -8.61
C THR A 146 3.68 -15.50 -7.72
N VAL A 147 3.99 -14.72 -6.69
CA VAL A 147 2.97 -14.19 -5.77
C VAL A 147 2.06 -13.21 -6.49
N ASN A 148 2.61 -12.23 -7.21
CA ASN A 148 1.82 -11.24 -7.93
C ASN A 148 0.96 -11.87 -9.03
N LYS A 149 1.51 -12.82 -9.80
CA LYS A 149 0.76 -13.56 -10.82
C LYS A 149 -0.54 -14.13 -10.26
N TRP A 150 -0.44 -14.91 -9.19
CA TRP A 150 -1.61 -15.53 -8.58
C TRP A 150 -2.53 -14.53 -7.88
N MET A 151 -1.97 -13.53 -7.18
CA MET A 151 -2.78 -12.45 -6.57
C MET A 151 -3.63 -11.72 -7.59
N PHE A 152 -3.03 -11.30 -8.71
CA PHE A 152 -3.74 -10.58 -9.76
C PHE A 152 -4.72 -11.47 -10.51
N THR A 153 -4.41 -12.76 -10.72
CA THR A 153 -5.34 -13.74 -11.32
C THR A 153 -6.59 -13.90 -10.45
N TRP A 154 -6.43 -14.14 -9.17
CA TRP A 154 -7.56 -14.24 -8.25
C TRP A 154 -8.33 -12.93 -8.13
N ALA A 155 -7.64 -11.80 -8.05
CA ALA A 155 -8.30 -10.51 -8.02
C ALA A 155 -9.13 -10.26 -9.30
N THR A 156 -8.62 -10.64 -10.47
CA THR A 156 -9.36 -10.56 -11.73
C THR A 156 -10.63 -11.44 -11.66
N LEU A 157 -10.51 -12.69 -11.21
CA LEU A 157 -11.64 -13.60 -11.09
C LEU A 157 -12.72 -13.09 -10.14
N PHE A 158 -12.34 -12.44 -9.03
CA PHE A 158 -13.30 -11.87 -8.09
C PHE A 158 -13.92 -10.56 -8.55
N ILE A 159 -13.19 -9.71 -9.27
CA ILE A 159 -13.71 -8.41 -9.72
C ILE A 159 -14.53 -8.52 -10.99
N TRP A 160 -14.15 -9.42 -11.90
CA TRP A 160 -14.74 -9.54 -13.23
C TRP A 160 -16.26 -9.72 -13.24
N PRO A 161 -16.87 -10.59 -12.42
CA PRO A 161 -18.33 -10.77 -12.40
C PRO A 161 -19.10 -9.49 -12.07
N PHE A 162 -18.54 -8.61 -11.24
CA PHE A 162 -19.17 -7.35 -10.82
C PHE A 162 -18.97 -6.21 -11.81
N THR A 163 -17.99 -6.33 -12.70
CA THR A 163 -17.59 -5.23 -13.59
C THR A 163 -17.87 -5.51 -15.07
N ILE A 164 -18.17 -6.75 -15.44
CA ILE A 164 -18.37 -7.15 -16.83
C ILE A 164 -19.51 -6.36 -17.50
N GLY A 165 -20.61 -6.12 -16.78
CA GLY A 165 -21.72 -5.31 -17.29
C GLY A 165 -21.30 -3.89 -17.64
N HIS A 166 -20.57 -3.22 -16.74
CA HIS A 166 -20.06 -1.87 -16.97
C HIS A 166 -18.98 -1.80 -18.05
N VAL A 167 -18.23 -2.88 -18.24
CA VAL A 167 -17.21 -2.96 -19.30
C VAL A 167 -17.88 -3.14 -20.67
N SER A 168 -18.95 -3.92 -20.75
CA SER A 168 -19.72 -4.10 -21.99
C SER A 168 -20.41 -2.82 -22.47
N ASP A 169 -20.77 -1.92 -21.56
CA ASP A 169 -21.42 -0.65 -21.88
C ASP A 169 -20.44 0.42 -22.43
N ILE A 170 -19.14 0.16 -22.42
CA ILE A 170 -18.14 1.10 -22.92
C ILE A 170 -18.15 1.11 -24.43
N PRO A 171 -18.37 2.27 -25.10
CA PRO A 171 -18.29 2.39 -26.54
C PRO A 171 -16.80 2.43 -27.00
N PHE A 172 -16.16 1.26 -27.04
CA PHE A 172 -14.72 1.13 -27.33
C PHE A 172 -14.28 1.85 -28.62
N ALA A 173 -15.15 1.89 -29.64
CA ALA A 173 -14.87 2.57 -30.91
C ALA A 173 -14.78 4.10 -30.77
N GLN A 174 -15.34 4.69 -29.70
CA GLN A 174 -15.35 6.14 -29.47
C GLN A 174 -14.27 6.57 -28.44
N VAL A 175 -13.56 5.63 -27.83
CA VAL A 175 -12.51 5.94 -26.86
C VAL A 175 -11.28 6.48 -27.59
N PRO A 176 -10.82 7.71 -27.27
CA PRO A 176 -9.63 8.29 -27.90
C PRO A 176 -8.39 7.42 -27.69
N MET A 177 -7.50 7.39 -28.67
CA MET A 177 -6.25 6.63 -28.58
C MET A 177 -5.36 7.11 -27.40
N SER A 178 -5.43 8.38 -27.02
CA SER A 178 -4.74 8.92 -25.85
C SER A 178 -5.12 8.20 -24.56
N THR A 179 -6.41 7.88 -24.35
CA THR A 179 -6.91 7.16 -23.18
C THR A 179 -6.35 5.74 -23.09
N TRP A 180 -6.12 5.08 -24.24
CA TRP A 180 -5.48 3.77 -24.28
C TRP A 180 -4.01 3.84 -23.86
N TRP A 181 -3.28 4.87 -24.34
CA TRP A 181 -1.90 5.11 -23.90
C TRP A 181 -1.80 5.43 -22.43
N GLU A 182 -2.68 6.27 -21.89
CA GLU A 182 -2.76 6.59 -20.46
C GLU A 182 -3.07 5.34 -19.64
N THR A 183 -4.03 4.52 -20.08
CA THR A 183 -4.38 3.25 -19.43
C THR A 183 -3.19 2.30 -19.45
N GLY A 184 -2.51 2.13 -20.58
CA GLY A 184 -1.30 1.32 -20.71
C GLY A 184 -0.18 1.80 -19.79
N TYR A 185 0.04 3.11 -19.70
CA TYR A 185 1.00 3.73 -18.79
C TYR A 185 0.69 3.38 -17.33
N VAL A 186 -0.55 3.52 -16.88
CA VAL A 186 -0.98 3.19 -15.51
C VAL A 186 -0.84 1.69 -15.23
N ILE A 187 -1.15 0.82 -16.18
CA ILE A 187 -0.99 -0.62 -16.04
C ILE A 187 0.49 -0.98 -15.91
N PHE A 188 1.35 -0.45 -16.75
CA PHE A 188 2.76 -0.81 -16.75
C PHE A 188 3.53 -0.17 -15.58
N PHE A 189 3.50 1.15 -15.46
CA PHE A 189 4.27 1.86 -14.43
C PHE A 189 3.59 1.82 -13.06
N GLY A 190 2.31 2.14 -12.99
CA GLY A 190 1.57 2.24 -11.72
C GLY A 190 1.23 0.88 -11.12
N THR A 191 1.00 -0.14 -11.95
CA THR A 191 0.61 -1.45 -11.46
C THR A 191 1.75 -2.46 -11.54
N PHE A 192 2.23 -2.80 -12.71
CA PHE A 192 3.24 -3.86 -12.83
C PHE A 192 4.55 -3.48 -12.14
N LEU A 193 5.17 -2.37 -12.51
CA LEU A 193 6.42 -1.92 -11.92
C LEU A 193 6.25 -1.53 -10.45
N GLY A 194 5.16 -0.84 -10.11
CA GLY A 194 4.84 -0.45 -8.74
C GLY A 194 4.72 -1.64 -7.80
N TYR A 195 4.03 -2.73 -8.20
CA TYR A 195 3.92 -3.94 -7.39
C TYR A 195 5.23 -4.73 -7.32
N ILE A 196 6.07 -4.70 -8.35
CA ILE A 196 7.43 -5.27 -8.27
C ILE A 196 8.23 -4.55 -7.18
N CYS A 197 8.30 -3.22 -7.22
CA CYS A 197 9.04 -2.43 -6.23
C CYS A 197 8.48 -2.63 -4.82
N MET A 198 7.16 -2.61 -4.66
CA MET A 198 6.48 -2.86 -3.39
C MET A 198 6.82 -4.25 -2.85
N MET A 199 6.78 -5.28 -3.68
CA MET A 199 7.05 -6.66 -3.28
C MET A 199 8.51 -6.87 -2.89
N ILE A 200 9.45 -6.22 -3.55
CA ILE A 200 10.88 -6.20 -3.14
C ILE A 200 11.00 -5.63 -1.72
N GLY A 201 10.32 -4.51 -1.45
CA GLY A 201 10.28 -3.93 -0.10
C GLY A 201 9.65 -4.88 0.92
N GLN A 202 8.53 -5.52 0.60
CA GLN A 202 7.86 -6.46 1.50
C GLN A 202 8.68 -7.71 1.83
N LYS A 203 9.53 -8.17 0.92
CA LYS A 203 10.42 -9.32 1.18
C LYS A 203 11.45 -9.02 2.27
N THR A 204 11.98 -7.82 2.28
CA THR A 204 13.10 -7.44 3.14
C THR A 204 12.68 -6.68 4.38
N LEU A 205 11.65 -5.83 4.25
CA LEU A 205 11.21 -4.92 5.30
C LEU A 205 10.03 -5.49 6.10
N ARG A 206 9.87 -4.95 7.32
CA ARG A 206 8.70 -5.24 8.16
C ARG A 206 7.45 -4.54 7.59
N PRO A 207 6.22 -5.08 7.78
CA PRO A 207 4.99 -4.45 7.31
C PRO A 207 4.83 -3.00 7.75
N THR A 208 5.14 -2.69 9.01
CA THR A 208 5.10 -1.32 9.54
C THR A 208 6.08 -0.39 8.80
N VAL A 209 7.29 -0.88 8.43
CA VAL A 209 8.27 -0.07 7.68
C VAL A 209 7.77 0.17 6.27
N VAL A 210 7.25 -0.86 5.59
CA VAL A 210 6.66 -0.72 4.24
C VAL A 210 5.51 0.29 4.26
N SER A 211 4.63 0.21 5.25
CA SER A 211 3.47 1.10 5.33
C SER A 211 3.82 2.56 5.60
N VAL A 212 4.84 2.84 6.42
CA VAL A 212 5.25 4.21 6.75
C VAL A 212 5.77 4.98 5.54
N TYR A 213 6.32 4.28 4.53
CA TYR A 213 6.69 4.92 3.26
C TYR A 213 5.51 5.54 2.51
N ASN A 214 4.27 5.13 2.80
CA ASN A 214 3.08 5.80 2.23
C ASN A 214 2.95 7.25 2.66
N TYR A 215 3.54 7.67 3.78
CA TYR A 215 3.57 9.08 4.17
C TYR A 215 4.41 9.95 3.22
N VAL A 216 5.31 9.35 2.45
CA VAL A 216 6.11 10.04 1.44
C VAL A 216 5.26 10.41 0.20
N GLN A 217 4.16 9.67 -0.04
CA GLN A 217 3.31 9.87 -1.22
C GLN A 217 2.73 11.29 -1.31
N PRO A 218 2.10 11.88 -0.27
CA PRO A 218 1.63 13.26 -0.32
C PRO A 218 2.76 14.26 -0.57
N LEU A 219 3.94 14.02 -0.02
CA LEU A 219 5.10 14.88 -0.22
C LEU A 219 5.56 14.89 -1.68
N VAL A 220 5.66 13.71 -2.30
CA VAL A 220 6.01 13.57 -3.73
C VAL A 220 4.95 14.26 -4.59
N SER A 221 3.66 14.06 -4.28
CA SER A 221 2.56 14.68 -5.02
C SER A 221 2.66 16.21 -5.00
N VAL A 222 2.90 16.82 -3.84
CA VAL A 222 3.06 18.28 -3.72
C VAL A 222 4.31 18.75 -4.45
N THR A 223 5.43 18.05 -4.30
CA THR A 223 6.69 18.42 -4.98
C THR A 223 6.52 18.43 -6.49
N VAL A 224 5.91 17.39 -7.06
CA VAL A 224 5.62 17.34 -8.50
C VAL A 224 4.68 18.47 -8.91
N SER A 225 3.62 18.74 -8.13
CA SER A 225 2.67 19.82 -8.42
C SER A 225 3.35 21.21 -8.43
N VAL A 226 4.33 21.45 -7.56
CA VAL A 226 5.11 22.68 -7.52
C VAL A 226 6.04 22.76 -8.75
N ILE A 227 6.73 21.68 -9.09
CA ILE A 227 7.64 21.65 -10.26
C ILE A 227 6.89 21.92 -11.57
N VAL A 228 5.68 21.36 -11.70
CA VAL A 228 4.82 21.55 -12.90
C VAL A 228 4.11 22.91 -12.88
N GLY A 229 4.23 23.71 -11.82
CA GLY A 229 3.61 25.02 -11.71
C GLY A 229 2.13 25.01 -11.34
N LEU A 230 1.59 23.86 -10.90
CA LEU A 230 0.19 23.70 -10.47
C LEU A 230 -0.05 24.11 -9.03
N ALA A 231 1.00 24.25 -8.24
CA ALA A 231 0.91 24.64 -6.82
C ALA A 231 2.09 25.54 -6.42
N VAL A 232 1.90 26.33 -5.36
CA VAL A 232 2.96 27.15 -4.75
C VAL A 232 3.44 26.45 -3.49
N PHE A 233 4.76 26.40 -3.30
CA PHE A 233 5.37 25.82 -2.10
C PHE A 233 5.07 26.69 -0.88
N LYS A 234 4.50 26.09 0.17
CA LYS A 234 4.20 26.76 1.44
C LYS A 234 5.21 26.31 2.51
N GLY A 235 5.65 27.23 3.38
CA GLY A 235 6.60 26.90 4.46
C GLY A 235 6.16 25.77 5.39
N MET A 236 4.86 25.59 5.62
CA MET A 236 4.30 24.47 6.37
C MET A 236 4.59 23.11 5.74
N GLN A 237 4.77 23.05 4.43
CA GLN A 237 5.11 21.80 3.72
C GLN A 237 6.56 21.37 4.00
N ALA A 238 7.47 22.33 4.26
CA ALA A 238 8.82 22.01 4.71
C ALA A 238 8.83 21.39 6.10
N ILE A 239 8.05 21.93 7.04
CA ILE A 239 7.89 21.36 8.39
C ILE A 239 7.31 19.94 8.30
N ALA A 240 6.29 19.76 7.49
CA ALA A 240 5.68 18.45 7.25
C ALA A 240 6.67 17.44 6.65
N ALA A 241 7.51 17.86 5.70
CA ALA A 241 8.57 17.01 5.15
C ALA A 241 9.55 16.54 6.23
N ILE A 242 10.01 17.44 7.10
CA ILE A 242 10.89 17.09 8.22
C ILE A 242 10.22 16.08 9.15
N LEU A 243 8.93 16.28 9.49
CA LEU A 243 8.17 15.36 10.32
C LEU A 243 8.04 13.96 9.67
N ILE A 244 7.75 13.90 8.37
CA ILE A 244 7.64 12.63 7.63
C ILE A 244 8.99 11.91 7.62
N PHE A 245 10.07 12.56 7.20
CA PHE A 245 11.36 11.89 7.09
C PHE A 245 11.91 11.46 8.45
N SER A 246 11.77 12.29 9.49
CA SER A 246 12.17 11.92 10.86
C SER A 246 11.30 10.78 11.41
N GLY A 247 9.99 10.78 11.12
CA GLY A 247 9.08 9.70 11.48
C GLY A 247 9.46 8.39 10.79
N VAL A 248 9.68 8.39 9.48
CA VAL A 248 10.16 7.22 8.72
C VAL A 248 11.47 6.70 9.28
N TRP A 249 12.44 7.60 9.52
CA TRP A 249 13.74 7.24 10.09
C TRP A 249 13.62 6.56 11.46
N LEU A 250 12.78 7.08 12.37
CA LEU A 250 12.54 6.47 13.67
C LEU A 250 11.94 5.05 13.55
N VAL A 251 10.98 4.84 12.65
CA VAL A 251 10.38 3.53 12.42
C VAL A 251 11.39 2.54 11.85
N VAL A 252 12.19 2.97 10.88
CA VAL A 252 13.26 2.13 10.27
C VAL A 252 14.30 1.72 11.32
N LYS A 253 14.73 2.65 12.18
CA LYS A 253 15.69 2.42 13.28
C LYS A 253 15.09 1.71 14.50
N SER A 254 13.79 1.40 14.53
CA SER A 254 13.18 0.70 15.66
C SER A 254 13.61 -0.76 15.72
N LYS A 255 13.80 -1.32 16.92
CA LYS A 255 14.19 -2.73 17.10
C LYS A 255 13.14 -3.68 16.52
N SER A 256 13.60 -4.74 15.85
CA SER A 256 12.78 -5.85 15.41
C SER A 256 12.65 -6.93 16.50
N LYS A 257 11.78 -7.91 16.32
CA LYS A 257 11.70 -9.08 17.18
C LYS A 257 13.06 -9.81 17.22
N ASN A 258 13.67 -10.04 16.07
CA ASN A 258 14.96 -10.72 15.98
C ASN A 258 16.08 -9.97 16.71
N ASP A 259 16.03 -8.62 16.78
CA ASP A 259 17.02 -7.83 17.49
C ASP A 259 16.85 -7.98 19.00
N ILE A 260 15.60 -8.10 19.48
CA ILE A 260 15.30 -8.31 20.91
C ILE A 260 15.68 -9.73 21.31
N ASP A 261 15.29 -10.73 20.53
CA ASP A 261 15.61 -12.14 20.81
C ASP A 261 17.14 -12.37 20.85
N LYS A 262 17.92 -11.76 19.95
CA LYS A 262 19.38 -11.82 19.96
C LYS A 262 19.98 -11.17 21.21
N HIS A 263 19.42 -10.04 21.62
CA HIS A 263 19.89 -9.34 22.83
C HIS A 263 19.61 -10.16 24.10
N ASP A 264 18.42 -10.76 24.20
CA ASP A 264 18.05 -11.61 25.33
C ASP A 264 18.91 -12.87 25.39
N HIS A 265 19.23 -13.48 24.24
CA HIS A 265 20.15 -14.63 24.17
C HIS A 265 21.57 -14.25 24.59
N SER A 266 22.09 -13.05 24.21
CA SER A 266 23.40 -12.60 24.62
C SER A 266 23.49 -12.35 26.12
N LEU A 267 22.46 -11.72 26.72
CA LEU A 267 22.37 -11.49 28.15
C LEU A 267 22.24 -12.80 28.95
N ALA A 268 21.52 -13.78 28.42
CA ALA A 268 21.39 -15.10 29.06
C ALA A 268 22.71 -15.89 29.02
N TYR A 269 23.48 -15.73 27.95
CA TYR A 269 24.81 -16.33 27.82
C TYR A 269 25.82 -15.70 28.81
N GLU A 270 25.86 -14.36 28.90
CA GLU A 270 26.71 -13.66 29.86
C GLU A 270 26.39 -14.03 31.31
N LYS A 271 25.09 -14.13 31.68
CA LYS A 271 24.67 -14.54 33.03
C LYS A 271 25.02 -15.99 33.39
N ARG A 272 25.27 -16.87 32.40
CA ARG A 272 25.68 -18.25 32.67
C ARG A 272 27.19 -18.41 32.81
N HIS A 273 27.96 -17.43 32.38
CA HIS A 273 29.41 -17.47 32.35
C HIS A 273 30.07 -16.41 33.28
N ALA A 274 29.27 -15.56 33.92
CA ALA A 274 29.64 -14.70 35.06
C ALA A 274 29.31 -15.37 36.40
#